data_06d213836297e77a0124756a52c84047
#
_entry.id   06d213836297e77a0124756a52c84047
#
_cell.length_a   1.000
_cell.length_b   1.000
_cell.length_c   1.000
_cell.angle_alpha   90.00
_cell.angle_beta   90.00
_cell.angle_gamma   90.00
#
_symmetry.space_group_name_H-M   'P 1'
#
loop_
_entity.id
_entity.type
_entity.pdbx_description
1 polymer ?
#
loop_
_entity_poly.entity_id
_entity_poly.type
_entity_poly.pdbx_seq_one_letter_code
_entity_poly.pdbx_strand_id
1 'polypeptide(L)' 'VTQSNLEKQEAKLKQLNQKIKAEKNKIEQNLGKQIIRSANLDYGTLTTPQIKMIAKKVAAFLNQDQNNQ' A
#
# COMPACT_ATOMS: atom_id res chain seq x y z
N VAL A 1 -26.28 29.03 -6.00
CA VAL A 1 -25.25 29.01 -7.03
C VAL A 1 -23.90 28.65 -6.43
N THR A 2 -23.50 29.29 -5.32
CA THR A 2 -22.25 28.98 -4.65
C THR A 2 -22.24 27.55 -4.09
N GLN A 3 -23.38 27.07 -3.61
CA GLN A 3 -23.49 25.71 -3.07
C GLN A 3 -23.27 24.65 -4.15
N SER A 4 -23.76 24.91 -5.34
CA SER A 4 -23.62 23.99 -6.46
C SER A 4 -22.13 23.83 -6.86
N ASN A 5 -21.34 24.91 -6.82
CA ASN A 5 -19.92 24.87 -7.11
C ASN A 5 -19.15 24.10 -6.03
N LEU A 6 -19.51 24.28 -4.76
CA LEU A 6 -18.89 23.56 -3.67
C LEU A 6 -19.13 22.05 -3.79
N GLU A 7 -20.37 21.67 -4.14
CA GLU A 7 -20.71 20.27 -4.34
C GLU A 7 -19.90 19.63 -5.46
N LYS A 8 -19.72 20.36 -6.57
CA LYS A 8 -18.90 19.88 -7.68
C LYS A 8 -17.45 19.70 -7.28
N GLN A 9 -16.92 20.65 -6.50
CA GLN A 9 -15.54 20.57 -6.02
C GLN A 9 -15.35 19.41 -5.06
N GLU A 10 -16.31 19.21 -4.16
CA GLU A 10 -16.28 18.08 -3.22
C GLU A 10 -16.34 16.75 -3.96
N ALA A 11 -17.17 16.66 -5.00
CA ALA A 11 -17.25 15.45 -5.81
C ALA A 11 -15.94 15.16 -6.52
N LYS A 12 -15.29 16.19 -7.05
CA LYS A 12 -13.98 16.03 -7.70
C LYS A 12 -12.91 15.57 -6.72
N LEU A 13 -12.90 16.14 -5.51
CA LEU A 13 -11.97 15.72 -4.46
C LEU A 13 -12.20 14.27 -4.07
N LYS A 14 -13.46 13.87 -3.97
CA LYS A 14 -13.82 12.49 -3.67
C LYS A 14 -13.29 11.54 -4.73
N GLN A 15 -13.48 11.89 -6.00
CA GLN A 15 -12.99 11.08 -7.12
C GLN A 15 -11.47 10.96 -7.12
N LEU A 16 -10.78 12.08 -6.86
CA LEU A 16 -9.31 12.07 -6.77
C LEU A 16 -8.83 11.20 -5.63
N ASN A 17 -9.47 11.29 -4.48
CA ASN A 17 -9.12 10.48 -3.31
C ASN A 17 -9.33 8.99 -3.60
N GLN A 18 -10.41 8.64 -4.30
CA GLN A 18 -10.66 7.26 -4.69
C GLN A 18 -9.61 6.74 -5.66
N LYS A 19 -9.18 7.56 -6.62
CA LYS A 19 -8.12 7.19 -7.55
C LYS A 19 -6.80 6.95 -6.83
N ILE A 20 -6.46 7.83 -5.89
CA ILE A 20 -5.24 7.69 -5.09
C ILE A 20 -5.27 6.41 -4.29
N LYS A 21 -6.39 6.08 -3.66
CA LYS A 21 -6.55 4.84 -2.91
C LYS A 21 -6.38 3.62 -3.81
N ALA A 22 -6.99 3.66 -5.00
CA ALA A 22 -6.90 2.55 -5.95
C ALA A 22 -5.46 2.35 -6.41
N GLU A 23 -4.74 3.43 -6.68
CA GLU A 23 -3.33 3.35 -7.08
C GLU A 23 -2.45 2.83 -5.97
N LYS A 24 -2.68 3.28 -4.74
CA LYS A 24 -1.96 2.76 -3.56
C LYS A 24 -2.20 1.27 -3.38
N ASN A 25 -3.45 0.83 -3.54
CA ASN A 25 -3.80 -0.58 -3.44
C ASN A 25 -3.07 -1.40 -4.49
N LYS A 26 -2.98 -0.90 -5.72
CA LYS A 26 -2.24 -1.59 -6.78
C LYS A 26 -0.77 -1.73 -6.45
N ILE A 27 -0.17 -0.67 -5.92
CA ILE A 27 1.24 -0.68 -5.51
C ILE A 27 1.44 -1.69 -4.38
N GLU A 28 0.58 -1.68 -3.39
CA GLU A 28 0.66 -2.61 -2.27
C GLU A 28 0.52 -4.05 -2.72
N GLN A 29 -0.44 -4.33 -3.61
CA GLN A 29 -0.63 -5.67 -4.15
C GLN A 29 0.57 -6.12 -4.96
N ASN A 30 1.10 -5.23 -5.80
CA ASN A 30 2.26 -5.55 -6.62
C ASN A 30 3.48 -5.81 -5.75
N LEU A 31 3.73 -4.96 -4.78
CA LEU A 31 4.85 -5.12 -3.85
C LEU A 31 4.74 -6.43 -3.10
N GLY A 32 3.54 -6.74 -2.59
CA GLY A 32 3.30 -8.00 -1.90
C GLY A 32 3.57 -9.20 -2.78
N LYS A 33 3.08 -9.18 -4.02
CA LYS A 33 3.31 -10.27 -4.97
C LYS A 33 4.80 -10.48 -5.23
N GLN A 34 5.54 -9.39 -5.44
CA GLN A 34 6.96 -9.48 -5.73
C GLN A 34 7.74 -10.06 -4.54
N ILE A 35 7.41 -9.66 -3.33
CA ILE A 35 8.04 -10.17 -2.13
C ILE A 35 7.74 -11.65 -1.95
N ILE A 36 6.49 -12.05 -2.12
CA ILE A 36 6.08 -13.46 -1.97
C ILE A 36 6.82 -14.33 -2.98
N ARG A 37 6.91 -13.90 -4.22
CA ARG A 37 7.60 -14.65 -5.28
C ARG A 37 9.10 -14.71 -5.05
N SER A 38 9.69 -13.58 -4.69
CA SER A 38 11.15 -13.49 -4.51
C SER A 38 11.63 -14.30 -3.32
N ALA A 39 10.84 -14.35 -2.26
CA ALA A 39 11.17 -15.10 -1.05
C ALA A 39 10.62 -16.52 -1.05
N ASN A 40 9.89 -16.93 -2.10
CA ASN A 40 9.25 -18.25 -2.19
C ASN A 40 8.36 -18.53 -0.99
N LEU A 41 7.55 -17.54 -0.61
CA LEU A 41 6.65 -17.68 0.52
C LEU A 41 5.44 -18.55 0.14
N ASP A 42 4.98 -19.36 1.08
CA ASP A 42 3.81 -20.21 0.89
C ASP A 42 2.57 -19.45 1.35
N TYR A 43 1.60 -19.32 0.46
CA TYR A 43 0.34 -18.63 0.77
C TYR A 43 -0.38 -19.27 1.96
N GLY A 44 -0.28 -20.60 2.09
CA GLY A 44 -0.93 -21.31 3.18
C GLY A 44 -0.41 -20.94 4.57
N THR A 45 0.81 -20.45 4.66
CA THR A 45 1.42 -20.05 5.92
C THR A 45 1.34 -18.55 6.20
N LEU A 46 0.79 -17.77 5.26
CA LEU A 46 0.70 -16.31 5.38
C LEU A 46 -0.55 -15.89 6.14
N THR A 47 -0.57 -16.19 7.43
CA THR A 47 -1.61 -15.70 8.33
C THR A 47 -1.36 -14.24 8.67
N THR A 48 -2.36 -13.57 9.25
CA THR A 48 -2.22 -12.14 9.60
C THR A 48 -1.02 -11.87 10.51
N PRO A 49 -0.77 -12.67 11.58
CA PRO A 49 0.45 -12.45 12.40
C PRO A 49 1.74 -12.66 11.63
N GLN A 50 1.77 -13.65 10.73
CA GLN A 50 2.96 -13.90 9.90
C GLN A 50 3.23 -12.75 8.94
N ILE A 51 2.18 -12.22 8.32
CA ILE A 51 2.30 -11.07 7.42
C ILE A 51 2.90 -9.87 8.17
N LYS A 52 2.42 -9.62 9.39
CA LYS A 52 2.93 -8.51 10.21
C LYS A 52 4.41 -8.72 10.56
N MET A 53 4.79 -9.94 10.89
CA MET A 53 6.18 -10.25 11.21
C MET A 53 7.10 -10.05 10.01
N ILE A 54 6.68 -10.54 8.86
CA ILE A 54 7.44 -10.39 7.60
C ILE A 54 7.58 -8.92 7.25
N ALA A 55 6.48 -8.16 7.37
CA ALA A 55 6.49 -6.73 7.07
C ALA A 55 7.48 -5.98 7.96
N LYS A 56 7.55 -6.33 9.24
CA LYS A 56 8.50 -5.72 10.17
C LYS A 56 9.93 -6.05 9.79
N LYS A 57 10.21 -7.29 9.41
CA LYS A 57 11.56 -7.70 8.98
C LYS A 57 11.98 -6.98 7.72
N VAL A 58 11.08 -6.88 6.75
CA VAL A 58 11.35 -6.17 5.50
C VAL A 58 11.61 -4.68 5.79
N ALA A 59 10.76 -4.07 6.62
CA ALA A 59 10.91 -2.66 6.99
C ALA A 59 12.24 -2.41 7.69
N ALA A 60 12.62 -3.29 8.61
CA ALA A 60 13.90 -3.17 9.31
C ALA A 60 15.07 -3.25 8.34
N PHE A 61 15.02 -4.18 7.40
CA PHE A 61 16.06 -4.32 6.37
C PHE A 61 16.18 -3.07 5.52
N LEU A 62 15.06 -2.54 5.05
CA LEU A 62 15.04 -1.34 4.21
C LEU A 62 15.55 -0.12 4.98
N ASN A 63 15.18 0.00 6.25
CA ASN A 63 15.62 1.11 7.09
C ASN A 63 17.12 1.04 7.37
N GLN A 64 17.66 -0.16 7.59
CA GLN A 64 19.10 -0.35 7.74
C GLN A 64 19.85 0.07 6.49
N ASP A 65 19.35 -0.31 5.33
CA ASP A 65 19.96 0.02 4.04
C ASP A 65 20.02 1.53 3.86
N GLN A 66 18.94 2.23 4.22
CA GLN A 66 18.90 3.69 4.16
C GLN A 66 19.88 4.34 5.13
N ASN A 67 20.00 3.78 6.33
CA ASN A 67 20.87 4.34 7.36
C ASN A 67 22.36 4.13 7.06
N ASN A 68 22.68 3.16 6.21
CA ASN A 68 24.05 2.86 5.82
C ASN A 68 24.57 3.72 4.68
N GLN A 69 23.70 4.54 4.13
CA GLN A 69 24.12 5.52 3.13
C GLN A 69 24.62 6.80 3.82
#